data_3ef6cf4e4716e92814b4419509084540
#
_entry.id   3ef6cf4e4716e92814b4419509084540
#
_cell.length_a   1.000
_cell.length_b   1.000
_cell.length_c   1.000
_cell.angle_alpha   90.00
_cell.angle_beta   90.00
_cell.angle_gamma   90.00
#
_symmetry.space_group_name_H-M   'P 1'
#
loop_
_entity.id
_entity.type
_entity.pdbx_description
1 polymer ?
#
loop_
_entity_poly.entity_id
_entity_poly.type
_entity_poly.pdbx_seq_one_letter_code
_entity_poly.pdbx_strand_id
1 'polypeptide(L)'
;MRFHAPITDMKFLLFDVLHADELQGMEKYQEATPDVLVAIMEAMGSFAADVLQPTNKVGDVQGCSFDAQTRAVSTPQGFREAYQQFAQAGWTSLDAPVRFGGQGLPHVLKFIVDEMVCSTNLSLGMYAGLSHGAISALCSHGDSRLQDIY
;
A
#
# COMPACT_ATOMS: atom_id res chain seq x y z
N MET A 1 -1.20 -13.82 -18.10
CA MET A 1 0.21 -13.80 -17.63
C MET A 1 0.15 -13.52 -16.15
N ARG A 2 0.89 -14.24 -15.30
CA ARG A 2 0.97 -13.98 -13.86
C ARG A 2 1.96 -12.82 -13.63
N PHE A 3 1.62 -11.90 -12.76
CA PHE A 3 2.54 -10.86 -12.31
C PHE A 3 3.73 -11.47 -11.56
N HIS A 4 4.91 -10.94 -11.83
CA HIS A 4 6.13 -11.25 -11.12
C HIS A 4 6.78 -9.93 -10.73
N ALA A 5 6.85 -9.65 -9.44
CA ALA A 5 7.48 -8.44 -8.95
C ALA A 5 8.98 -8.46 -9.30
N PRO A 6 9.54 -7.38 -9.89
CA PRO A 6 10.95 -7.31 -10.26
C PRO A 6 11.82 -7.01 -9.02
N ILE A 7 11.80 -7.91 -8.03
CA ILE A 7 12.47 -7.72 -6.73
C ILE A 7 13.95 -7.41 -6.87
N THR A 8 14.63 -8.03 -7.83
CA THR A 8 16.07 -7.77 -8.07
C THR A 8 16.31 -6.32 -8.47
N ASP A 9 15.51 -5.79 -9.39
CA ASP A 9 15.64 -4.41 -9.86
C ASP A 9 15.25 -3.41 -8.75
N MET A 10 14.20 -3.74 -8.00
CA MET A 10 13.76 -2.94 -6.85
C MET A 10 14.83 -2.88 -5.76
N LYS A 11 15.51 -3.99 -5.47
CA LYS A 11 16.64 -4.02 -4.54
C LYS A 11 17.81 -3.17 -5.03
N PHE A 12 18.17 -3.30 -6.31
CA PHE A 12 19.20 -2.49 -6.92
C PHE A 12 18.89 -0.99 -6.80
N LEU A 13 17.67 -0.58 -7.15
CA LEU A 13 17.25 0.82 -7.01
C LEU A 13 17.29 1.28 -5.55
N LEU A 14 16.75 0.48 -4.64
CA LEU A 14 16.62 0.86 -3.23
C LEU A 14 17.97 0.98 -2.53
N PHE A 15 18.86 0.02 -2.75
CA PHE A 15 20.11 -0.06 -2.00
C PHE A 15 21.34 0.49 -2.77
N ASP A 16 21.48 0.15 -4.04
CA ASP A 16 22.66 0.55 -4.82
C ASP A 16 22.55 1.96 -5.41
N VAL A 17 21.32 2.44 -5.67
CA VAL A 17 21.10 3.77 -6.26
C VAL A 17 20.66 4.79 -5.22
N LEU A 18 19.67 4.46 -4.38
CA LEU A 18 19.07 5.38 -3.41
C LEU A 18 19.72 5.30 -2.02
N HIS A 19 20.57 4.31 -1.77
CA HIS A 19 21.23 4.07 -0.49
C HIS A 19 20.28 4.07 0.71
N ALA A 20 19.10 3.43 0.54
CA ALA A 20 18.05 3.44 1.55
C ALA A 20 18.41 2.64 2.81
N ASP A 21 19.43 1.80 2.77
CA ASP A 21 20.05 1.14 3.92
C ASP A 21 20.65 2.15 4.91
N GLU A 22 21.11 3.32 4.45
CA GLU A 22 21.62 4.39 5.31
C GLU A 22 20.53 4.99 6.22
N LEU A 23 19.25 4.85 5.84
CA LEU A 23 18.11 5.32 6.65
C LEU A 23 18.05 4.62 8.02
N GLN A 24 18.57 3.40 8.13
CA GLN A 24 18.67 2.68 9.41
C GLN A 24 19.52 3.44 10.45
N GLY A 25 20.43 4.31 10.02
CA GLY A 25 21.20 5.19 10.91
C GLY A 25 20.35 6.28 11.60
N MET A 26 19.12 6.51 11.16
CA MET A 26 18.20 7.44 11.79
C MET A 26 17.41 6.74 12.89
N GLU A 27 17.29 7.37 14.07
CA GLU A 27 16.54 6.82 15.22
C GLU A 27 15.14 6.34 14.83
N LYS A 28 14.46 7.07 13.96
CA LYS A 28 13.10 6.76 13.47
C LYS A 28 13.03 5.43 12.68
N TYR A 29 14.12 5.01 12.03
CA TYR A 29 14.12 3.92 11.07
C TYR A 29 15.07 2.76 11.45
N GLN A 30 15.47 2.66 12.71
CA GLN A 30 16.39 1.61 13.18
C GLN A 30 15.91 0.19 12.89
N GLU A 31 14.59 -0.03 12.92
CA GLU A 31 13.99 -1.33 12.62
C GLU A 31 13.84 -1.61 11.10
N ALA A 32 14.03 -0.60 10.24
CA ALA A 32 13.95 -0.74 8.79
C ALA A 32 15.26 -1.27 8.20
N THR A 33 15.69 -2.45 8.65
CA THR A 33 16.90 -3.10 8.13
C THR A 33 16.72 -3.53 6.68
N PRO A 34 17.80 -3.68 5.88
CA PRO A 34 17.72 -4.18 4.52
C PRO A 34 16.93 -5.49 4.40
N ASP A 35 17.13 -6.42 5.35
CA ASP A 35 16.41 -7.71 5.35
C ASP A 35 14.91 -7.52 5.55
N VAL A 36 14.50 -6.63 6.45
CA VAL A 36 13.09 -6.28 6.67
C VAL A 36 12.47 -5.65 5.42
N LEU A 37 13.17 -4.70 4.79
CA LEU A 37 12.69 -4.06 3.56
C LEU A 37 12.52 -5.08 2.42
N VAL A 38 13.48 -5.98 2.26
CA VAL A 38 13.41 -7.07 1.27
C VAL A 38 12.24 -8.00 1.55
N ALA A 39 12.07 -8.45 2.80
CA ALA A 39 10.98 -9.33 3.17
C ALA A 39 9.60 -8.71 2.87
N ILE A 40 9.44 -7.40 3.12
CA ILE A 40 8.21 -6.67 2.80
C ILE A 40 7.98 -6.60 1.28
N MET A 41 9.02 -6.33 0.48
CA MET A 41 8.92 -6.34 -0.98
C MET A 41 8.50 -7.72 -1.52
N GLU A 42 9.09 -8.80 -1.02
CA GLU A 42 8.75 -10.17 -1.42
C GLU A 42 7.31 -10.55 -1.01
N ALA A 43 6.91 -10.18 0.20
CA ALA A 43 5.54 -10.39 0.68
C ALA A 43 4.51 -9.64 -0.16
N MET A 44 4.78 -8.36 -0.48
CA MET A 44 3.90 -7.58 -1.37
C MET A 44 3.88 -8.15 -2.78
N GLY A 45 5.02 -8.57 -3.33
CA GLY A 45 5.08 -9.19 -4.65
C GLY A 45 4.18 -10.43 -4.76
N SER A 46 4.19 -11.27 -3.73
CA SER A 46 3.30 -12.43 -3.63
C SER A 46 1.84 -12.03 -3.49
N PHE A 47 1.55 -11.08 -2.61
CA PHE A 47 0.20 -10.56 -2.41
C PHE A 47 -0.38 -9.91 -3.67
N ALA A 48 0.41 -9.13 -4.37
CA ALA A 48 0.03 -8.48 -5.62
C ALA A 48 -0.31 -9.51 -6.72
N ALA A 49 0.48 -10.57 -6.84
CA ALA A 49 0.26 -11.62 -7.80
C ALA A 49 -0.97 -12.50 -7.49
N ASP A 50 -1.16 -12.83 -6.21
CA ASP A 50 -2.13 -13.86 -5.80
C ASP A 50 -3.49 -13.28 -5.40
N VAL A 51 -3.52 -12.03 -4.90
CA VAL A 51 -4.74 -11.40 -4.39
C VAL A 51 -5.20 -10.25 -5.28
N LEU A 52 -4.30 -9.33 -5.67
CA LEU A 52 -4.70 -8.13 -6.41
C LEU A 52 -4.89 -8.39 -7.90
N GLN A 53 -3.93 -9.04 -8.56
CA GLN A 53 -3.98 -9.27 -10.00
C GLN A 53 -5.24 -10.01 -10.47
N PRO A 54 -5.74 -11.06 -9.80
CA PRO A 54 -6.96 -11.75 -10.23
C PRO A 54 -8.18 -10.84 -10.32
N THR A 55 -8.26 -9.79 -9.48
CA THR A 55 -9.38 -8.86 -9.45
C THR A 55 -9.34 -7.82 -10.58
N ASN A 56 -8.20 -7.56 -11.20
CA ASN A 56 -8.04 -6.49 -12.20
C ASN A 56 -8.97 -6.68 -13.41
N LYS A 57 -8.90 -7.85 -14.07
CA LYS A 57 -9.76 -8.13 -15.23
C LYS A 57 -11.23 -8.20 -14.86
N VAL A 58 -11.55 -8.74 -13.70
CA VAL A 58 -12.93 -8.78 -13.19
C VAL A 58 -13.47 -7.37 -12.99
N GLY A 59 -12.67 -6.47 -12.42
CA GLY A 59 -13.01 -5.07 -12.24
C GLY A 59 -13.26 -4.33 -13.55
N ASP A 60 -12.41 -4.55 -14.55
CA ASP A 60 -12.54 -3.93 -15.89
C ASP A 60 -13.82 -4.37 -16.60
N VAL A 61 -14.17 -5.66 -16.52
CA VAL A 61 -15.33 -6.21 -17.21
C VAL A 61 -16.65 -5.90 -16.48
N GLN A 62 -16.69 -6.03 -15.17
CA GLN A 62 -17.91 -5.86 -14.39
C GLN A 62 -18.21 -4.40 -14.04
N GLY A 63 -17.17 -3.62 -13.70
CA GLY A 63 -17.34 -2.28 -13.16
C GLY A 63 -18.10 -2.24 -11.82
N CYS A 64 -18.34 -1.04 -11.31
CA CYS A 64 -19.24 -0.83 -10.18
C CYS A 64 -20.67 -0.66 -10.66
N SER A 65 -21.66 -1.12 -9.88
CA SER A 65 -23.06 -0.86 -10.12
C SER A 65 -23.66 0.03 -9.04
N PHE A 66 -24.58 0.91 -9.44
CA PHE A 66 -25.29 1.82 -8.54
C PHE A 66 -26.81 1.53 -8.60
N ASP A 67 -27.39 1.24 -7.46
CA ASP A 67 -28.84 1.12 -7.31
C ASP A 67 -29.43 2.46 -6.90
N ALA A 68 -30.19 3.08 -7.79
CA ALA A 68 -30.80 4.39 -7.56
C ALA A 68 -31.89 4.39 -6.47
N GLN A 69 -32.53 3.25 -6.20
CA GLN A 69 -33.62 3.14 -5.19
C GLN A 69 -33.01 3.04 -3.78
N THR A 70 -32.04 2.14 -3.60
CA THR A 70 -31.38 1.93 -2.31
C THR A 70 -30.17 2.86 -2.10
N ARG A 71 -29.71 3.54 -3.15
CA ARG A 71 -28.47 4.33 -3.19
C ARG A 71 -27.23 3.51 -2.85
N ALA A 72 -27.30 2.20 -3.00
CA ALA A 72 -26.19 1.31 -2.74
C ALA A 72 -25.26 1.23 -3.96
N VAL A 73 -23.96 1.14 -3.67
CA VAL A 73 -22.92 0.83 -4.65
C VAL A 73 -22.42 -0.58 -4.42
N SER A 74 -22.36 -1.39 -5.46
CA SER A 74 -21.74 -2.71 -5.42
C SER A 74 -20.45 -2.68 -6.22
N THR A 75 -19.37 -3.14 -5.59
CA THR A 75 -18.06 -3.28 -6.24
C THR A 75 -17.99 -4.59 -7.05
N PRO A 76 -17.05 -4.70 -8.00
CA PRO A 76 -16.83 -5.96 -8.72
C PRO A 76 -16.49 -7.11 -7.76
N GLN A 77 -16.75 -8.32 -8.22
CA GLN A 77 -16.46 -9.53 -7.45
C GLN A 77 -14.99 -9.60 -7.01
N GLY A 78 -14.74 -9.92 -5.74
CA GLY A 78 -13.42 -10.08 -5.16
C GLY A 78 -12.76 -8.79 -4.67
N PHE A 79 -13.27 -7.60 -5.05
CA PHE A 79 -12.67 -6.31 -4.63
C PHE A 79 -12.75 -6.09 -3.13
N ARG A 80 -13.89 -6.39 -2.53
CA ARG A 80 -14.11 -6.21 -1.09
C ARG A 80 -13.17 -7.11 -0.28
N GLU A 81 -13.07 -8.36 -0.67
CA GLU A 81 -12.22 -9.36 -0.03
C GLU A 81 -10.73 -9.02 -0.18
N ALA A 82 -10.33 -8.61 -1.39
CA ALA A 82 -8.95 -8.17 -1.66
C ALA A 82 -8.58 -6.94 -0.82
N TYR A 83 -9.47 -5.95 -0.74
CA TYR A 83 -9.24 -4.76 0.08
C TYR A 83 -9.18 -5.09 1.59
N GLN A 84 -10.06 -5.97 2.07
CA GLN A 84 -10.02 -6.40 3.48
C GLN A 84 -8.70 -7.08 3.81
N GLN A 85 -8.21 -7.98 2.96
CA GLN A 85 -6.91 -8.62 3.14
C GLN A 85 -5.77 -7.59 3.08
N PHE A 86 -5.83 -6.63 2.14
CA PHE A 86 -4.87 -5.55 2.01
C PHE A 86 -4.78 -4.71 3.30
N ALA A 87 -5.92 -4.31 3.85
CA ALA A 87 -5.98 -3.53 5.08
C ALA A 87 -5.53 -4.33 6.31
N GLN A 88 -5.98 -5.60 6.44
CA GLN A 88 -5.61 -6.48 7.56
C GLN A 88 -4.12 -6.80 7.59
N ALA A 89 -3.48 -6.91 6.42
CA ALA A 89 -2.04 -7.11 6.31
C ALA A 89 -1.22 -5.83 6.58
N GLY A 90 -1.86 -4.68 6.85
CA GLY A 90 -1.19 -3.43 7.21
C GLY A 90 -0.61 -2.64 6.04
N TRP A 91 -0.93 -3.02 4.79
CA TRP A 91 -0.41 -2.33 3.60
C TRP A 91 -0.83 -0.87 3.48
N THR A 92 -1.94 -0.49 4.13
CA THR A 92 -2.45 0.89 4.14
C THR A 92 -1.66 1.83 5.04
N SER A 93 -0.83 1.32 5.95
CA SER A 93 -0.21 2.09 7.03
C SER A 93 1.29 1.90 7.18
N LEU A 94 1.98 1.44 6.10
CA LEU A 94 3.41 1.14 6.13
C LEU A 94 4.26 2.29 6.67
N ASP A 95 4.07 3.49 6.16
CA ASP A 95 4.84 4.70 6.49
C ASP A 95 4.12 5.65 7.46
N ALA A 96 2.90 5.31 7.85
CA ALA A 96 2.16 6.09 8.83
C ALA A 96 2.85 6.04 10.21
N PRO A 97 2.74 7.12 11.01
CA PRO A 97 3.40 7.19 12.31
C PRO A 97 2.93 6.09 13.28
N VAL A 98 3.87 5.48 13.99
CA VAL A 98 3.60 4.42 14.98
C VAL A 98 2.60 4.87 16.05
N ARG A 99 2.65 6.14 16.47
CA ARG A 99 1.70 6.72 17.46
C ARG A 99 0.23 6.65 17.03
N PHE A 100 -0.03 6.49 15.73
CA PHE A 100 -1.38 6.35 15.16
C PHE A 100 -1.66 4.93 14.64
N GLY A 101 -0.86 3.94 15.07
CA GLY A 101 -1.03 2.55 14.65
C GLY A 101 -0.39 2.19 13.31
N GLY A 102 0.41 3.09 12.73
CA GLY A 102 1.21 2.81 11.54
C GLY A 102 2.48 2.02 11.85
N GLN A 103 3.18 1.61 10.81
CA GLN A 103 4.42 0.82 10.95
C GLN A 103 5.68 1.69 11.01
N GLY A 104 5.60 2.98 10.67
CA GLY A 104 6.70 3.94 10.74
C GLY A 104 7.87 3.64 9.79
N LEU A 105 7.63 2.85 8.75
CA LEU A 105 8.65 2.47 7.77
C LEU A 105 8.99 3.63 6.82
N PRO A 106 10.16 3.59 6.16
CA PRO A 106 10.55 4.64 5.23
C PRO A 106 9.56 4.80 4.06
N HIS A 107 9.23 6.04 3.74
CA HIS A 107 8.30 6.36 2.65
C HIS A 107 8.74 5.82 1.28
N VAL A 108 10.04 5.71 1.05
CA VAL A 108 10.59 5.12 -0.19
C VAL A 108 10.11 3.67 -0.40
N LEU A 109 9.95 2.89 0.67
CA LEU A 109 9.40 1.54 0.59
C LEU A 109 7.92 1.55 0.16
N LYS A 110 7.15 2.53 0.64
CA LYS A 110 5.75 2.71 0.24
C LYS A 110 5.61 2.90 -1.28
N PHE A 111 6.49 3.66 -1.92
CA PHE A 111 6.47 3.81 -3.38
C PHE A 111 6.69 2.50 -4.12
N ILE A 112 7.61 1.65 -3.65
CA ILE A 112 7.85 0.33 -4.24
C ILE A 112 6.61 -0.57 -4.08
N VAL A 113 5.97 -0.53 -2.92
CA VAL A 113 4.71 -1.25 -2.67
C VAL A 113 3.60 -0.74 -3.58
N ASP A 114 3.44 0.58 -3.71
CA ASP A 114 2.44 1.19 -4.59
C ASP A 114 2.66 0.85 -6.07
N GLU A 115 3.90 0.77 -6.52
CA GLU A 115 4.22 0.32 -7.88
C GLU A 115 3.68 -1.09 -8.14
N MET A 116 3.90 -2.04 -7.22
CA MET A 116 3.39 -3.41 -7.35
C MET A 116 1.85 -3.44 -7.32
N VAL A 117 1.23 -2.67 -6.42
CA VAL A 117 -0.23 -2.55 -6.34
C VAL A 117 -0.80 -2.00 -7.64
N CYS A 118 -0.29 -0.88 -8.12
CA CYS A 118 -0.76 -0.24 -9.36
C CYS A 118 -0.50 -1.09 -10.60
N SER A 119 0.61 -1.84 -10.64
CA SER A 119 0.94 -2.75 -11.73
C SER A 119 -0.01 -3.94 -11.82
N THR A 120 -0.65 -4.32 -10.73
CA THR A 120 -1.56 -5.47 -10.65
C THR A 120 -3.03 -5.09 -10.65
N ASN A 121 -3.41 -4.02 -9.97
CA ASN A 121 -4.77 -3.46 -9.99
C ASN A 121 -4.75 -1.97 -9.63
N LEU A 122 -4.66 -1.11 -10.66
CA LEU A 122 -4.63 0.34 -10.47
C LEU A 122 -5.88 0.89 -9.78
N SER A 123 -7.06 0.34 -10.07
CA SER A 123 -8.33 0.80 -9.46
C SER A 123 -8.33 0.61 -7.95
N LEU A 124 -7.82 -0.52 -7.47
CA LEU A 124 -7.68 -0.79 -6.04
C LEU A 124 -6.58 0.08 -5.41
N GLY A 125 -5.48 0.28 -6.13
CA GLY A 125 -4.39 1.17 -5.71
C GLY A 125 -4.85 2.62 -5.54
N MET A 126 -5.63 3.14 -6.46
CA MET A 126 -6.21 4.49 -6.35
C MET A 126 -7.12 4.62 -5.13
N TYR A 127 -7.95 3.62 -4.87
CA TYR A 127 -8.86 3.62 -3.71
C TYR A 127 -8.08 3.66 -2.38
N ALA A 128 -7.12 2.77 -2.21
CA ALA A 128 -6.29 2.71 -1.00
C ALA A 128 -5.40 3.95 -0.82
N GLY A 129 -4.87 4.50 -1.91
CA GLY A 129 -3.96 5.66 -1.92
C GLY A 129 -4.59 6.95 -1.40
N LEU A 130 -5.90 7.14 -1.56
CA LEU A 130 -6.60 8.34 -1.06
C LEU A 130 -6.51 8.46 0.47
N SER A 131 -6.62 7.36 1.19
CA SER A 131 -6.47 7.35 2.66
C SER A 131 -5.06 7.77 3.08
N HIS A 132 -4.03 7.34 2.35
CA HIS A 132 -2.64 7.77 2.62
C HIS A 132 -2.48 9.30 2.48
N GLY A 133 -3.05 9.91 1.44
CA GLY A 133 -3.02 11.36 1.27
C GLY A 133 -3.69 12.11 2.42
N ALA A 134 -4.83 11.61 2.90
CA ALA A 134 -5.54 12.18 4.04
C ALA A 134 -4.72 12.08 5.33
N ILE A 135 -4.12 10.91 5.61
CA ILE A 135 -3.25 10.69 6.78
C ILE A 135 -2.04 11.63 6.72
N SER A 136 -1.39 11.74 5.57
CA SER A 136 -0.24 12.62 5.39
C SER A 136 -0.59 14.09 5.65
N ALA A 137 -1.72 14.56 5.14
CA ALA A 137 -2.21 15.92 5.37
C ALA A 137 -2.52 16.18 6.86
N LEU A 138 -3.19 15.25 7.53
CA LEU A 138 -3.48 15.34 8.97
C LEU A 138 -2.21 15.35 9.82
N CYS A 139 -1.25 14.47 9.52
CA CYS A 139 0.02 14.41 10.25
C CYS A 139 0.85 15.70 10.08
N SER A 140 0.79 16.34 8.92
CA SER A 140 1.60 17.53 8.61
C SER A 140 0.94 18.84 9.03
N HIS A 141 -0.38 18.92 8.98
CA HIS A 141 -1.12 20.18 9.11
C HIS A 141 -2.29 20.14 10.10
N GLY A 142 -2.72 18.94 10.52
CA GLY A 142 -3.79 18.78 11.51
C GLY A 142 -3.33 19.24 12.90
N ASP A 143 -4.20 19.93 13.62
CA ASP A 143 -4.01 20.16 15.05
C ASP A 143 -4.20 18.85 15.85
N SER A 144 -3.84 18.85 17.14
CA SER A 144 -3.94 17.66 17.98
C SER A 144 -5.36 17.08 18.02
N ARG A 145 -6.38 17.94 18.04
CA ARG A 145 -7.78 17.51 18.07
C ARG A 145 -8.16 16.75 16.79
N LEU A 146 -7.75 17.24 15.63
CA LEU A 146 -8.01 16.57 14.35
C LEU A 146 -7.25 15.24 14.27
N GLN A 147 -5.99 15.22 14.73
CA GLN A 147 -5.17 14.01 14.75
C GLN A 147 -5.70 12.94 15.72
N ASP A 148 -6.42 13.33 16.79
CA ASP A 148 -7.01 12.40 17.77
C ASP A 148 -8.36 11.84 17.31
N ILE A 149 -9.06 12.55 16.39
CA ILE A 149 -10.37 12.12 15.88
C ILE A 149 -10.24 11.21 14.66
N TYR A 150 -9.31 11.50 13.78
CA TYR A 150 -9.13 10.87 12.47
C TYR A 150 -7.81 10.10 12.35
#